data_c7a67b679e2d586cf39590609ed40f49
#
_entry.id   c7a67b679e2d586cf39590609ed40f49
#
_cell.length_a   1.000
_cell.length_b   1.000
_cell.length_c   1.000
_cell.angle_alpha   90.00
_cell.angle_beta   90.00
_cell.angle_gamma   90.00
#
_symmetry.space_group_name_H-M   'P 1'
#
loop_
_entity.id
_entity.type
_entity.pdbx_description
1 polymer ?
#
loop_
_entity_poly.entity_id
_entity_poly.type
_entity_poly.pdbx_seq_one_letter_code
_entity_poly.pdbx_strand_id
1 'polypeptide(L)'
;MQKLAVKLIEAMKLCKYVMRNGINTFHKYKYATSADVLEKVNAAFTKQGIATIVVPEIMKDEAVTTAKGTVEHLVTVKIEVTLVDKDSGETAIFRGFGSGQDATDKAVMKAQTAALKYAYMLSLAIATGDDPEADEKTDESMSVAKPDVPLKSKIESKAENTPPPLPKGSSSSVRKPPMPKGGYRCYYCGAKIADKVAEFSFQKYGKCLCMECQKSKFSP
;
A
#
# COMPACT_ATOMS: atom_id res chain seq x y z
N MET A 1 24.17 20.16 -6.21
CA MET A 1 23.41 19.15 -5.42
C MET A 1 23.19 19.52 -3.94
N GLN A 2 23.90 20.50 -3.38
CA GLN A 2 23.73 20.86 -1.95
C GLN A 2 22.36 21.46 -1.62
N LYS A 3 21.84 22.34 -2.45
CA LYS A 3 20.54 23.00 -2.20
C LYS A 3 19.39 22.01 -2.30
N LEU A 4 19.38 21.19 -3.34
CA LEU A 4 18.36 20.13 -3.50
C LEU A 4 18.42 19.11 -2.36
N ALA A 5 19.63 18.71 -1.92
CA ALA A 5 19.78 17.76 -0.82
C ALA A 5 19.16 18.26 0.50
N VAL A 6 19.35 19.55 0.84
CA VAL A 6 18.72 20.14 2.01
C VAL A 6 17.20 20.08 1.92
N LYS A 7 16.63 20.44 0.76
CA LYS A 7 15.18 20.37 0.52
C LYS A 7 14.63 18.96 0.56
N LEU A 8 15.39 17.99 0.05
CA LEU A 8 15.01 16.58 0.12
C LEU A 8 14.95 16.07 1.57
N ILE A 9 15.92 16.44 2.40
CA ILE A 9 15.90 16.09 3.84
C ILE A 9 14.64 16.66 4.50
N GLU A 10 14.26 17.89 4.22
CA GLU A 10 13.03 18.48 4.77
C GLU A 10 11.78 17.79 4.22
N ALA A 11 11.75 17.41 2.95
CA ALA A 11 10.66 16.63 2.37
C ALA A 11 10.54 15.25 3.03
N MET A 12 11.66 14.55 3.26
CA MET A 12 11.69 13.26 3.95
C MET A 12 11.14 13.35 5.38
N LYS A 13 11.44 14.44 6.12
CA LYS A 13 10.86 14.68 7.45
C LYS A 13 9.34 14.80 7.40
N LEU A 14 8.79 15.41 6.34
CA LEU A 14 7.35 15.60 6.16
C LEU A 14 6.63 14.29 5.77
N CYS A 15 7.27 13.42 5.01
CA CYS A 15 6.66 12.18 4.51
C CYS A 15 7.21 10.89 5.14
N LYS A 16 7.86 10.97 6.31
CA LYS A 16 8.52 9.84 6.99
C LYS A 16 7.65 8.60 7.23
N TYR A 17 6.31 8.75 7.26
CA TYR A 17 5.39 7.66 7.50
C TYR A 17 4.08 7.83 6.73
N VAL A 18 3.61 6.77 6.09
CA VAL A 18 2.30 6.70 5.41
C VAL A 18 1.48 5.57 6.04
N MET A 19 0.22 5.85 6.37
CA MET A 19 -0.68 4.86 6.96
C MET A 19 -1.19 3.87 5.91
N ARG A 20 -1.45 2.64 6.33
CA ARG A 20 -2.07 1.58 5.52
C ARG A 20 -3.59 1.71 5.55
N ASN A 21 -4.16 2.58 4.72
CA ASN A 21 -5.60 2.80 4.62
C ASN A 21 -6.28 1.84 3.63
N GLY A 22 -5.52 1.26 2.70
CA GLY A 22 -6.02 0.26 1.75
C GLY A 22 -6.25 -1.09 2.44
N ILE A 23 -7.27 -1.80 1.99
CA ILE A 23 -7.58 -3.16 2.44
C ILE A 23 -7.66 -4.06 1.21
N ASN A 24 -6.80 -5.07 1.16
CA ASN A 24 -6.96 -6.16 0.22
C ASN A 24 -7.96 -7.15 0.83
N THR A 25 -9.18 -7.17 0.29
CA THR A 25 -10.26 -8.02 0.82
C THR A 25 -10.03 -9.51 0.52
N PHE A 26 -9.29 -9.81 -0.55
CA PHE A 26 -8.99 -11.18 -0.95
C PHE A 26 -7.93 -11.82 -0.03
N HIS A 27 -6.80 -11.14 0.16
CA HIS A 27 -5.71 -11.62 1.01
C HIS A 27 -5.79 -11.12 2.46
N LYS A 28 -6.81 -10.32 2.80
CA LYS A 28 -7.12 -9.82 4.16
C LYS A 28 -5.98 -9.03 4.84
N TYR A 29 -5.15 -8.34 4.05
CA TYR A 29 -4.11 -7.46 4.60
C TYR A 29 -4.38 -5.98 4.30
N LYS A 30 -3.76 -5.10 5.11
CA LYS A 30 -3.79 -3.65 4.91
C LYS A 30 -2.51 -3.19 4.22
N TYR A 31 -2.63 -2.22 3.32
CA TYR A 31 -1.50 -1.65 2.60
C TYR A 31 -1.63 -0.12 2.46
N ALA A 32 -0.49 0.56 2.27
CA ALA A 32 -0.49 1.97 1.91
C ALA A 32 -0.93 2.13 0.45
N THR A 33 -1.99 2.90 0.21
CA THR A 33 -2.46 3.13 -1.15
C THR A 33 -1.51 4.05 -1.91
N SER A 34 -1.53 3.98 -3.24
CA SER A 34 -0.76 4.92 -4.06
C SER A 34 -1.23 6.36 -3.85
N ALA A 35 -2.54 6.56 -3.66
CA ALA A 35 -3.10 7.87 -3.37
C ALA A 35 -2.53 8.48 -2.09
N ASP A 36 -2.47 7.71 -0.99
CA ASP A 36 -1.91 8.19 0.28
C ASP A 36 -0.43 8.58 0.17
N VAL A 37 0.35 7.78 -0.58
CA VAL A 37 1.78 8.07 -0.80
C VAL A 37 1.95 9.31 -1.66
N LEU A 38 1.25 9.38 -2.80
CA LEU A 38 1.38 10.49 -3.74
C LEU A 38 0.88 11.82 -3.16
N GLU A 39 -0.25 11.83 -2.42
CA GLU A 39 -0.75 13.02 -1.72
C GLU A 39 0.33 13.57 -0.78
N LYS A 40 0.96 12.68 -0.01
CA LYS A 40 1.93 13.07 1.00
C LYS A 40 3.24 13.57 0.39
N VAL A 41 3.73 12.90 -0.63
CA VAL A 41 4.94 13.30 -1.38
C VAL A 41 4.71 14.62 -2.11
N ASN A 42 3.57 14.76 -2.78
CA ASN A 42 3.22 16.00 -3.46
C ASN A 42 3.18 17.19 -2.49
N ALA A 43 2.53 17.05 -1.34
CA ALA A 43 2.50 18.09 -0.32
C ALA A 43 3.89 18.44 0.20
N ALA A 44 4.78 17.44 0.41
CA ALA A 44 6.14 17.67 0.87
C ALA A 44 6.99 18.37 -0.20
N PHE A 45 6.96 17.91 -1.43
CA PHE A 45 7.75 18.47 -2.54
C PHE A 45 7.29 19.87 -2.90
N THR A 46 5.99 20.11 -3.02
CA THR A 46 5.44 21.43 -3.31
C THR A 46 5.85 22.44 -2.23
N LYS A 47 5.81 22.05 -0.96
CA LYS A 47 6.25 22.91 0.16
C LYS A 47 7.72 23.28 0.05
N GLN A 48 8.57 22.36 -0.43
CA GLN A 48 10.01 22.59 -0.60
C GLN A 48 10.38 23.21 -1.96
N GLY A 49 9.43 23.38 -2.86
CA GLY A 49 9.67 23.87 -4.20
C GLY A 49 10.46 22.90 -5.07
N ILE A 50 10.16 21.61 -4.94
CA ILE A 50 10.71 20.54 -5.78
C ILE A 50 9.65 20.15 -6.81
N ALA A 51 9.97 20.27 -8.09
CA ALA A 51 9.16 19.74 -9.18
C ALA A 51 9.58 18.31 -9.53
N THR A 52 8.64 17.52 -10.07
CA THR A 52 8.89 16.14 -10.50
C THR A 52 8.48 15.93 -11.95
N ILE A 53 9.33 15.24 -12.70
CA ILE A 53 9.05 14.78 -14.07
C ILE A 53 9.14 13.28 -14.04
N VAL A 54 8.07 12.58 -14.46
CA VAL A 54 7.98 11.12 -14.40
C VAL A 54 7.91 10.56 -15.81
N VAL A 55 8.82 9.65 -16.14
CA VAL A 55 8.88 8.98 -17.44
C VAL A 55 8.74 7.46 -17.22
N PRO A 56 7.62 6.85 -17.64
CA PRO A 56 7.45 5.40 -17.60
C PRO A 56 8.05 4.73 -18.83
N GLU A 57 8.57 3.52 -18.64
CA GLU A 57 9.09 2.64 -19.69
C GLU A 57 8.58 1.22 -19.44
N ILE A 58 7.93 0.60 -20.44
CA ILE A 58 7.50 -0.79 -20.36
C ILE A 58 8.73 -1.67 -20.57
N MET A 59 9.08 -2.45 -19.56
CA MET A 59 10.22 -3.38 -19.60
C MET A 59 9.81 -4.74 -20.12
N LYS A 60 8.58 -5.17 -19.83
CA LYS A 60 8.09 -6.51 -20.16
C LYS A 60 6.57 -6.52 -20.21
N ASP A 61 6.00 -7.22 -21.17
CA ASP A 61 4.58 -7.56 -21.25
C ASP A 61 4.48 -9.03 -21.63
N GLU A 62 3.92 -9.84 -20.75
CA GLU A 62 3.79 -11.27 -20.91
C GLU A 62 2.35 -11.71 -20.74
N ALA A 63 1.89 -12.57 -21.63
CA ALA A 63 0.65 -13.30 -21.43
C ALA A 63 0.89 -14.44 -20.43
N VAL A 64 0.17 -14.43 -19.32
CA VAL A 64 0.24 -15.47 -18.28
C VAL A 64 -1.12 -16.15 -18.15
N THR A 65 -1.12 -17.47 -18.04
CA THR A 65 -2.36 -18.23 -17.81
C THR A 65 -2.54 -18.44 -16.32
N THR A 66 -3.65 -17.98 -15.79
CA THR A 66 -3.99 -18.19 -14.38
C THR A 66 -4.37 -19.64 -14.12
N ALA A 67 -4.41 -20.05 -12.84
CA ALA A 67 -4.85 -21.38 -12.42
C ALA A 67 -6.30 -21.71 -12.87
N LYS A 68 -7.09 -20.69 -13.21
CA LYS A 68 -8.47 -20.84 -13.73
C LYS A 68 -8.54 -20.91 -15.26
N GLY A 69 -7.39 -20.91 -15.94
CA GLY A 69 -7.33 -20.96 -17.42
C GLY A 69 -7.57 -19.59 -18.10
N THR A 70 -7.71 -18.50 -17.36
CA THR A 70 -7.83 -17.15 -17.94
C THR A 70 -6.46 -16.64 -18.34
N VAL A 71 -6.34 -16.08 -19.54
CA VAL A 71 -5.14 -15.40 -20.00
C VAL A 71 -5.18 -13.96 -19.48
N GLU A 72 -4.11 -13.53 -18.84
CA GLU A 72 -3.92 -12.17 -18.31
C GLU A 72 -2.58 -11.61 -18.80
N HIS A 73 -2.45 -10.30 -18.84
CA HIS A 73 -1.20 -9.60 -19.12
C HIS A 73 -0.48 -9.29 -17.82
N LEU A 74 0.75 -9.75 -17.68
CA LEU A 74 1.69 -9.34 -16.63
C LEU A 74 2.66 -8.33 -17.22
N VAL A 75 2.44 -7.06 -16.87
CA VAL A 75 3.26 -5.96 -17.37
C VAL A 75 4.22 -5.51 -16.27
N THR A 76 5.51 -5.33 -16.61
CA THR A 76 6.51 -4.72 -15.73
C THR A 76 6.94 -3.38 -16.32
N VAL A 77 6.86 -2.35 -15.49
CA VAL A 77 7.20 -0.97 -15.85
C VAL A 77 8.37 -0.49 -14.99
N LYS A 78 9.34 0.16 -15.62
CA LYS A 78 10.32 1.01 -14.98
C LYS A 78 9.80 2.45 -15.01
N ILE A 79 9.96 3.16 -13.90
CA ILE A 79 9.71 4.59 -13.82
C ILE A 79 11.01 5.30 -13.49
N GLU A 80 11.32 6.33 -14.27
CA GLU A 80 12.36 7.30 -13.95
C GLU A 80 11.71 8.59 -13.46
N VAL A 81 12.14 9.08 -12.31
CA VAL A 81 11.66 10.32 -11.69
C VAL A 81 12.83 11.28 -11.62
N THR A 82 12.70 12.40 -12.32
CA THR A 82 13.63 13.52 -12.22
C THR A 82 13.06 14.55 -11.27
N LEU A 83 13.82 14.88 -10.24
CA LEU A 83 13.53 15.99 -9.33
C LEU A 83 14.24 17.24 -9.82
N VAL A 84 13.56 18.38 -9.73
CA VAL A 84 14.13 19.68 -10.11
C VAL A 84 13.88 20.67 -8.98
N ASP A 85 14.94 21.26 -8.46
CA ASP A 85 14.83 22.36 -7.50
C ASP A 85 14.49 23.67 -8.23
N LYS A 86 13.38 24.30 -7.85
CA LYS A 86 12.88 25.54 -8.47
C LYS A 86 13.85 26.73 -8.35
N ASP A 87 14.69 26.75 -7.29
CA ASP A 87 15.52 27.91 -6.99
C ASP A 87 16.94 27.79 -7.57
N SER A 88 17.47 26.58 -7.65
CA SER A 88 18.85 26.36 -8.14
C SER A 88 18.93 25.66 -9.50
N GLY A 89 17.83 25.04 -9.95
CA GLY A 89 17.84 24.18 -11.12
C GLY A 89 18.60 22.86 -10.91
N GLU A 90 19.08 22.57 -9.68
CA GLU A 90 19.72 21.30 -9.38
C GLU A 90 18.74 20.13 -9.58
N THR A 91 19.24 19.04 -10.14
CA THR A 91 18.44 17.85 -10.43
C THR A 91 18.97 16.62 -9.73
N ALA A 92 18.05 15.70 -9.43
CA ALA A 92 18.37 14.33 -8.99
C ALA A 92 17.43 13.35 -9.69
N ILE A 93 17.92 12.17 -9.99
CA ILE A 93 17.16 11.13 -10.67
C ILE A 93 17.14 9.88 -9.79
N PHE A 94 15.95 9.30 -9.65
CA PHE A 94 15.79 7.96 -9.08
C PHE A 94 14.85 7.12 -9.94
N ARG A 95 14.89 5.80 -9.74
CA ARG A 95 14.11 4.86 -10.52
C ARG A 95 13.35 3.91 -9.62
N GLY A 96 12.22 3.42 -10.12
CA GLY A 96 11.45 2.39 -9.48
C GLY A 96 10.91 1.40 -10.49
N PHE A 97 10.55 0.22 -10.01
CA PHE A 97 9.96 -0.85 -10.79
C PHE A 97 8.63 -1.25 -10.17
N GLY A 98 7.71 -1.69 -11.01
CA GLY A 98 6.43 -2.23 -10.56
C GLY A 98 5.85 -3.14 -11.61
N SER A 99 5.12 -4.15 -11.16
CA SER A 99 4.40 -5.06 -12.02
C SER A 99 2.90 -4.96 -11.76
N GLY A 100 2.11 -5.17 -12.80
CA GLY A 100 0.66 -5.19 -12.74
C GLY A 100 0.11 -6.32 -13.59
N GLN A 101 -0.86 -7.03 -13.06
CA GLN A 101 -1.52 -8.13 -13.77
C GLN A 101 -3.01 -7.83 -13.93
N ASP A 102 -3.53 -8.02 -15.14
CA ASP A 102 -4.94 -7.80 -15.47
C ASP A 102 -5.31 -8.55 -16.74
N ALA A 103 -6.56 -9.02 -16.82
CA ALA A 103 -7.10 -9.65 -18.03
C ALA A 103 -7.52 -8.65 -19.12
N THR A 104 -7.46 -7.34 -18.81
CA THR A 104 -7.91 -6.26 -19.69
C THR A 104 -6.80 -5.20 -19.88
N ASP A 105 -7.18 -4.00 -20.27
CA ASP A 105 -6.30 -2.85 -20.54
C ASP A 105 -5.61 -2.23 -19.31
N LYS A 106 -5.91 -2.72 -18.09
CA LYS A 106 -5.45 -2.08 -16.84
C LYS A 106 -4.08 -2.54 -16.36
N ALA A 107 -3.47 -3.56 -16.96
CA ALA A 107 -2.19 -4.11 -16.52
C ALA A 107 -1.09 -3.03 -16.48
N VAL A 108 -0.95 -2.23 -17.54
CA VAL A 108 0.03 -1.14 -17.63
C VAL A 108 -0.21 -0.09 -16.54
N MET A 109 -1.46 0.34 -16.33
CA MET A 109 -1.80 1.35 -15.32
C MET A 109 -1.54 0.86 -13.90
N LYS A 110 -1.82 -0.41 -13.61
CA LYS A 110 -1.47 -1.05 -12.33
C LYS A 110 0.05 -1.08 -12.12
N ALA A 111 0.81 -1.46 -13.15
CA ALA A 111 2.27 -1.50 -13.11
C ALA A 111 2.88 -0.11 -12.86
N GLN A 112 2.45 0.92 -13.61
CA GLN A 112 2.90 2.30 -13.44
C GLN A 112 2.60 2.84 -12.04
N THR A 113 1.39 2.60 -11.54
CA THR A 113 0.97 3.04 -10.21
C THR A 113 1.79 2.38 -9.11
N ALA A 114 2.07 1.08 -9.23
CA ALA A 114 2.93 0.36 -8.31
C ALA A 114 4.37 0.88 -8.37
N ALA A 115 4.93 1.01 -9.57
CA ALA A 115 6.30 1.50 -9.78
C ALA A 115 6.52 2.88 -9.16
N LEU A 116 5.61 3.83 -9.39
CA LEU A 116 5.71 5.19 -8.85
C LEU A 116 5.61 5.22 -7.33
N LYS A 117 4.66 4.47 -6.76
CA LYS A 117 4.51 4.35 -5.32
C LYS A 117 5.80 3.85 -4.66
N TYR A 118 6.34 2.75 -5.14
CA TYR A 118 7.56 2.16 -4.58
C TYR A 118 8.81 2.99 -4.86
N ALA A 119 8.90 3.67 -6.01
CA ALA A 119 9.96 4.62 -6.29
C ALA A 119 10.06 5.70 -5.21
N TYR A 120 8.94 6.33 -4.86
CA TYR A 120 8.91 7.34 -3.79
C TYR A 120 9.15 6.74 -2.40
N MET A 121 8.55 5.61 -2.09
CA MET A 121 8.71 4.98 -0.78
C MET A 121 10.17 4.64 -0.49
N LEU A 122 10.86 4.03 -1.44
CA LEU A 122 12.26 3.64 -1.30
C LEU A 122 13.20 4.87 -1.29
N SER A 123 13.02 5.78 -2.25
CA SER A 123 13.93 6.93 -2.40
C SER A 123 13.83 7.95 -1.28
N LEU A 124 12.66 8.07 -0.63
CA LEU A 124 12.43 8.98 0.48
C LEU A 124 12.39 8.28 1.84
N ALA A 125 12.74 6.99 1.90
CA ALA A 125 12.72 6.16 3.11
C ALA A 125 11.38 6.26 3.86
N ILE A 126 10.25 6.17 3.14
CA ILE A 126 8.91 6.29 3.71
C ILE A 126 8.53 4.98 4.39
N ALA A 127 8.36 5.00 5.71
CA ALA A 127 7.87 3.85 6.45
C ALA A 127 6.35 3.71 6.33
N THR A 128 5.87 2.47 6.15
CA THR A 128 4.43 2.15 6.14
C THR A 128 4.03 1.26 7.33
N GLY A 129 5.03 0.76 8.08
CA GLY A 129 4.81 -0.24 9.13
C GLY A 129 4.45 -1.61 8.54
N ASP A 130 4.84 -1.85 7.31
CA ASP A 130 4.77 -3.12 6.62
C ASP A 130 6.17 -3.70 6.51
N ASP A 131 6.29 -4.97 6.83
CA ASP A 131 7.52 -5.72 6.63
C ASP A 131 7.20 -6.84 5.63
N PRO A 132 7.60 -6.68 4.37
CA PRO A 132 7.36 -7.72 3.36
C PRO A 132 8.06 -9.05 3.68
N GLU A 133 9.11 -9.02 4.50
CA GLU A 133 9.83 -10.22 4.92
C GLU A 133 9.12 -10.99 6.05
N ALA A 134 8.13 -10.36 6.71
CA ALA A 134 7.31 -10.99 7.74
C ALA A 134 6.06 -11.71 7.19
N ASP A 135 5.96 -11.93 5.89
CA ASP A 135 4.82 -12.60 5.25
C ASP A 135 4.98 -14.14 5.27
N GLU A 136 4.75 -14.72 6.44
CA GLU A 136 4.81 -16.18 6.67
C GLU A 136 3.86 -16.98 5.75
N LYS A 137 2.82 -16.35 5.19
CA LYS A 137 1.82 -17.05 4.38
C LYS A 137 2.22 -17.29 2.93
N THR A 138 3.11 -16.47 2.39
CA THR A 138 3.61 -16.65 1.03
C THR A 138 4.64 -17.79 0.98
N ASP A 139 5.42 -17.96 2.04
CA ASP A 139 6.44 -19.02 2.14
C ASP A 139 5.81 -20.41 2.29
N GLU A 140 4.65 -20.52 2.97
CA GLU A 140 3.91 -21.79 3.08
C GLU A 140 3.30 -22.24 1.74
N SER A 141 2.94 -21.32 0.85
CA SER A 141 2.37 -21.66 -0.46
C SER A 141 3.42 -22.08 -1.49
N MET A 142 4.70 -21.83 -1.24
CA MET A 142 5.83 -22.25 -2.05
C MET A 142 6.47 -23.56 -1.61
N SER A 143 5.94 -24.25 -0.59
CA SER A 143 6.44 -25.58 -0.24
C SER A 143 6.15 -26.54 -1.38
N VAL A 144 7.22 -26.83 -2.08
CA VAL A 144 7.41 -27.72 -3.21
C VAL A 144 6.54 -28.96 -3.12
N ALA A 145 5.79 -29.25 -4.18
CA ALA A 145 5.21 -30.57 -4.42
C ALA A 145 6.30 -31.63 -4.26
N LYS A 146 6.24 -32.40 -3.18
CA LYS A 146 7.04 -33.61 -3.03
C LYS A 146 6.57 -34.61 -4.06
N PRO A 147 7.47 -35.30 -4.77
CA PRO A 147 7.07 -36.35 -5.70
C PRO A 147 6.36 -37.48 -4.98
N ASP A 148 5.25 -37.90 -5.53
CA ASP A 148 4.43 -39.02 -5.06
C ASP A 148 5.24 -40.30 -4.91
N VAL A 149 5.25 -40.85 -3.70
CA VAL A 149 5.54 -42.25 -3.45
C VAL A 149 4.31 -42.83 -2.75
N PRO A 150 3.69 -43.86 -3.27
CA PRO A 150 2.44 -44.39 -2.73
C PRO A 150 2.71 -45.36 -1.56
N LEU A 151 2.19 -45.07 -0.38
CA LEU A 151 2.07 -46.08 0.66
C LEU A 151 0.62 -46.12 1.18
N LYS A 152 -0.01 -47.27 0.93
CA LYS A 152 -1.33 -47.65 1.41
C LYS A 152 -1.32 -47.80 2.93
N SER A 153 -2.33 -47.28 3.61
CA SER A 153 -3.14 -48.11 4.57
C SER A 153 -4.32 -47.32 5.10
N LYS A 154 -5.45 -48.03 5.10
CA LYS A 154 -6.76 -47.67 5.61
C LYS A 154 -6.73 -47.29 7.09
N ILE A 155 -7.61 -46.38 7.53
CA ILE A 155 -8.57 -46.63 8.61
C ILE A 155 -9.72 -45.61 8.49
N GLU A 156 -10.92 -46.14 8.49
CA GLU A 156 -12.21 -45.44 8.51
C GLU A 156 -12.50 -44.85 9.91
N SER A 157 -13.13 -43.64 9.96
CA SER A 157 -14.22 -43.45 10.91
C SER A 157 -15.05 -42.22 10.50
N LYS A 158 -16.35 -42.47 10.43
CA LYS A 158 -17.48 -41.56 10.22
C LYS A 158 -17.59 -40.49 11.28
N ALA A 159 -18.01 -39.29 10.90
CA ALA A 159 -19.07 -38.55 11.61
C ALA A 159 -19.65 -37.45 10.72
N GLU A 160 -20.92 -37.55 10.45
CA GLU A 160 -21.84 -36.55 9.91
C GLU A 160 -21.85 -35.29 10.78
N ASN A 161 -21.96 -34.12 10.17
CA ASN A 161 -22.81 -33.06 10.70
C ASN A 161 -23.16 -32.02 9.63
N THR A 162 -24.45 -31.95 9.38
CA THR A 162 -25.21 -31.01 8.56
C THR A 162 -25.11 -29.57 9.06
N PRO A 163 -25.17 -28.56 8.17
CA PRO A 163 -25.21 -27.15 8.55
C PRO A 163 -26.65 -26.69 8.88
N PRO A 164 -26.84 -25.81 9.88
CA PRO A 164 -28.13 -25.20 10.17
C PRO A 164 -28.42 -23.97 9.29
N PRO A 165 -29.70 -23.60 9.12
CA PRO A 165 -30.19 -22.69 8.10
C PRO A 165 -30.03 -21.19 8.47
N LEU A 166 -29.96 -20.35 7.42
CA LEU A 166 -29.96 -18.88 7.47
C LEU A 166 -31.25 -18.31 8.08
N PRO A 167 -31.18 -17.25 8.87
CA PRO A 167 -32.30 -16.36 9.09
C PRO A 167 -32.30 -15.17 8.11
N LYS A 168 -33.49 -14.90 7.59
CA LYS A 168 -33.81 -13.78 6.69
C LYS A 168 -33.89 -12.46 7.47
N GLY A 169 -33.30 -11.45 6.91
CA GLY A 169 -33.77 -10.07 6.79
C GLY A 169 -33.96 -9.21 8.03
N SER A 170 -33.19 -8.14 8.12
CA SER A 170 -33.75 -6.80 8.35
C SER A 170 -32.71 -5.70 8.08
N SER A 171 -33.19 -4.62 7.57
CA SER A 171 -32.64 -3.36 7.08
C SER A 171 -31.53 -2.71 7.89
N SER A 172 -30.50 -2.25 7.13
CA SER A 172 -29.85 -0.94 7.15
C SER A 172 -29.55 -0.25 8.48
N SER A 173 -28.31 -0.30 8.87
CA SER A 173 -27.51 0.84 9.28
C SER A 173 -26.04 0.50 8.99
N VAL A 174 -25.41 1.28 8.12
CA VAL A 174 -24.00 1.15 7.80
C VAL A 174 -23.19 1.46 9.06
N ARG A 175 -22.97 0.46 9.90
CA ARG A 175 -22.00 0.55 10.99
C ARG A 175 -20.62 0.43 10.35
N LYS A 176 -19.86 1.56 10.39
CA LYS A 176 -18.42 1.52 10.06
C LYS A 176 -17.75 0.43 10.88
N PRO A 177 -16.88 -0.39 10.27
CA PRO A 177 -16.21 -1.49 10.98
C PRO A 177 -15.43 -0.95 12.19
N PRO A 178 -15.42 -1.68 13.31
CA PRO A 178 -14.65 -1.29 14.49
C PRO A 178 -13.16 -1.25 14.14
N MET A 179 -12.49 -0.17 14.57
CA MET A 179 -11.04 -0.03 14.37
C MET A 179 -10.28 -1.07 15.21
N PRO A 180 -9.25 -1.72 14.67
CA PRO A 180 -8.41 -2.64 15.43
C PRO A 180 -7.72 -1.90 16.57
N LYS A 181 -7.63 -2.51 17.75
CA LYS A 181 -7.02 -1.92 18.95
C LYS A 181 -5.48 -1.93 18.82
N GLY A 182 -4.86 -0.77 19.03
CA GLY A 182 -3.43 -0.60 19.30
C GLY A 182 -2.59 0.00 18.15
N GLY A 183 -1.65 0.86 18.52
CA GLY A 183 -0.54 1.28 17.66
C GLY A 183 -0.81 2.37 16.63
N TYR A 184 -1.85 3.18 16.80
CA TYR A 184 -2.18 4.25 15.85
C TYR A 184 -1.12 5.36 15.77
N ARG A 185 -0.93 5.86 14.53
CA ARG A 185 -0.06 7.00 14.26
C ARG A 185 -0.82 8.11 13.53
N CYS A 186 -0.40 9.34 13.78
CA CYS A 186 -1.00 10.51 13.15
C CYS A 186 -0.73 10.51 11.64
N TYR A 187 -1.77 10.72 10.86
CA TYR A 187 -1.71 10.78 9.38
C TYR A 187 -0.72 11.85 8.87
N TYR A 188 -0.61 13.01 9.55
CA TYR A 188 0.24 14.09 9.09
C TYR A 188 1.67 14.06 9.66
N CYS A 189 1.83 13.78 10.94
CA CYS A 189 3.16 13.88 11.58
C CYS A 189 3.77 12.53 11.99
N GLY A 190 3.03 11.40 11.86
CA GLY A 190 3.51 10.08 12.22
C GLY A 190 3.63 9.82 13.73
N ALA A 191 3.30 10.78 14.60
CA ALA A 191 3.36 10.60 16.04
C ALA A 191 2.41 9.49 16.50
N LYS A 192 2.81 8.71 17.51
CA LYS A 192 1.93 7.72 18.14
C LYS A 192 0.74 8.44 18.79
N ILE A 193 -0.46 7.90 18.62
CA ILE A 193 -1.69 8.44 19.21
C ILE A 193 -2.42 7.34 19.97
N ALA A 194 -3.04 7.74 21.08
CA ALA A 194 -3.87 6.84 21.89
C ALA A 194 -5.12 6.40 21.11
N ASP A 195 -5.58 5.18 21.36
CA ASP A 195 -6.70 4.56 20.66
C ASP A 195 -7.97 5.45 20.66
N LYS A 196 -8.30 6.06 21.78
CA LYS A 196 -9.44 6.98 21.91
C LYS A 196 -9.32 8.23 21.01
N VAL A 197 -8.09 8.77 20.88
CA VAL A 197 -7.82 9.94 20.02
C VAL A 197 -7.89 9.56 18.55
N ALA A 198 -7.39 8.37 18.20
CA ALA A 198 -7.46 7.82 16.85
C ALA A 198 -8.91 7.58 16.43
N GLU A 199 -9.70 6.96 17.28
CA GLU A 199 -11.12 6.68 17.04
C GLU A 199 -11.92 7.96 16.85
N PHE A 200 -11.79 8.93 17.75
CA PHE A 200 -12.45 10.22 17.65
C PHE A 200 -12.09 10.96 16.36
N SER A 201 -10.77 11.04 16.06
CA SER A 201 -10.32 11.75 14.87
C SER A 201 -10.75 11.05 13.57
N PHE A 202 -10.79 9.72 13.57
CA PHE A 202 -11.25 8.96 12.42
C PHE A 202 -12.75 9.15 12.16
N GLN A 203 -13.56 9.16 13.22
CA GLN A 203 -15.00 9.43 13.11
C GLN A 203 -15.28 10.84 12.58
N LYS A 204 -14.54 11.85 13.07
CA LYS A 204 -14.77 13.25 12.74
C LYS A 204 -14.15 13.70 11.42
N TYR A 205 -12.95 13.22 11.10
CA TYR A 205 -12.14 13.71 9.98
C TYR A 205 -11.82 12.63 8.93
N GLY A 206 -12.26 11.39 9.14
CA GLY A 206 -11.95 10.26 8.26
C GLY A 206 -10.49 9.79 8.32
N LYS A 207 -9.65 10.40 9.16
CA LYS A 207 -8.21 10.12 9.30
C LYS A 207 -7.81 10.12 10.77
N CYS A 208 -6.84 9.26 11.14
CA CYS A 208 -6.28 9.26 12.49
C CYS A 208 -5.31 10.44 12.65
N LEU A 209 -5.62 11.38 13.53
CA LEU A 209 -4.85 12.61 13.74
C LEU A 209 -4.48 12.75 15.22
N CYS A 210 -3.25 13.21 15.51
CA CYS A 210 -2.90 13.64 16.88
C CYS A 210 -3.61 14.96 17.20
N MET A 211 -3.71 15.29 18.49
CA MET A 211 -4.42 16.49 18.94
C MET A 211 -3.84 17.79 18.36
N GLU A 212 -2.53 17.85 18.17
CA GLU A 212 -1.88 19.00 17.53
C GLU A 212 -2.25 19.17 16.08
N CYS A 213 -2.25 18.08 15.29
CA CYS A 213 -2.66 18.12 13.90
C CYS A 213 -4.15 18.36 13.72
N GLN A 214 -4.98 17.92 14.67
CA GLN A 214 -6.41 18.28 14.67
C GLN A 214 -6.59 19.80 14.84
N LYS A 215 -5.86 20.43 15.77
CA LYS A 215 -5.90 21.87 16.00
C LYS A 215 -5.33 22.69 14.84
N SER A 216 -4.19 22.29 14.29
CA SER A 216 -3.48 23.07 13.27
C SER A 216 -4.10 22.99 11.87
N LYS A 217 -4.84 21.92 11.56
CA LYS A 217 -5.37 21.67 10.20
C LYS A 217 -6.89 21.79 10.08
N PHE A 218 -7.62 21.75 11.20
CA PHE A 218 -9.08 21.66 11.23
C PHE A 218 -9.72 22.57 12.31
N SER A 219 -8.98 23.51 12.91
CA SER A 219 -9.59 24.64 13.64
C SER A 219 -10.16 25.63 12.64
N PRO A 220 -11.37 26.15 12.89
CA PRO A 220 -12.03 27.14 12.05
C PRO A 220 -11.24 28.44 11.96
#